data_e8a7a835264602ca0eadd5302e88ce19
#
_entry.id   e8a7a835264602ca0eadd5302e88ce19
#
_cell.length_a   1.000
_cell.length_b   1.000
_cell.length_c   1.000
_cell.angle_alpha   90.00
_cell.angle_beta   90.00
_cell.angle_gamma   90.00
#
_symmetry.space_group_name_H-M   'P 1'
#
loop_
_entity.id
_entity.type
_entity.pdbx_description
1 polymer ?
#
loop_
_entity_poly.entity_id
_entity_poly.type
_entity_poly.pdbx_seq_one_letter_code
_entity_poly.pdbx_strand_id
1 'polypeptide(L)'
;MMGRQSGQISMLILDIEELIPENHLLRKINQMISFDFIYDLVASYYPTNGRPSVDPVSMFKMLLVGYLYGIKSERRLVQEIQLNIAYRWFCGYELGEKIPDHSTFSKTRVRKWNESNVFQQIFLEIVRCCIEQRLVDGKEMAADGSYIPAEVSRNSWIDVEVEVEQSMLSYLDDLNQELASQPGFKKPPSHTVTKKITTSTTDRECGYIHHGSKRGVGYLLETTVDCKHGIVTGVDVFPANEKESLLILRHLEQQQKLLGLSMEKVALDRGYDTGAVHRGLELLGITGYIPAIRFPNDPSKYGFSYDPQQDTFICPMGQSLVYHRLNCNKSTGKYLRCYQVQGDICKKCPSREGCFDTAGARRRILASSCYPAFYRGHLRVNTPEYLHMMRKRKIWAEGSFATMKREHNLSTIHKRGILAATEECLLSAMALNLKRMVKAVFSAVFMDEIWAENMISQPIRYLCQQVQYLTLPVPPATISRKAASHRFSLPGYLSGIETAFPLKTNT
;
A
#
# COMPACT_ATOMS: atom_id res chain seq x y z
N MET A 1 -14.03 -43.41 31.91
CA MET A 1 -15.49 -43.39 31.81
C MET A 1 -15.88 -42.57 30.58
N MET A 2 -16.63 -43.12 29.64
CA MET A 2 -17.04 -42.49 28.42
C MET A 2 -18.22 -41.55 28.72
N GLY A 3 -18.07 -40.24 28.49
CA GLY A 3 -19.16 -39.27 28.66
C GLY A 3 -20.25 -39.49 27.55
N ARG A 4 -21.50 -39.41 27.92
CA ARG A 4 -22.63 -39.38 26.97
C ARG A 4 -23.27 -38.00 26.99
N GLN A 5 -23.63 -37.48 25.81
CA GLN A 5 -24.35 -36.23 25.72
C GLN A 5 -25.77 -36.37 26.33
N SER A 6 -26.16 -35.42 27.12
CA SER A 6 -27.51 -35.32 27.65
C SER A 6 -28.43 -34.81 26.52
N GLY A 7 -29.53 -35.49 26.26
CA GLY A 7 -30.59 -35.07 25.33
C GLY A 7 -31.55 -34.04 25.98
N GLN A 8 -31.18 -33.39 27.07
CA GLN A 8 -32.06 -32.47 27.78
C GLN A 8 -32.22 -31.17 26.99
N ILE A 9 -33.45 -30.79 26.71
CA ILE A 9 -33.81 -29.51 26.10
C ILE A 9 -33.86 -28.47 27.20
N SER A 10 -33.05 -27.41 27.08
CA SER A 10 -33.12 -26.24 27.96
C SER A 10 -33.63 -25.02 27.22
N MET A 11 -34.50 -24.26 27.84
CA MET A 11 -34.94 -22.97 27.35
C MET A 11 -34.04 -21.91 28.01
N LEU A 12 -33.33 -21.13 27.20
CA LEU A 12 -32.43 -20.07 27.65
C LEU A 12 -32.88 -18.75 27.02
N ILE A 13 -32.92 -17.70 27.83
CA ILE A 13 -33.01 -16.32 27.33
C ILE A 13 -31.58 -15.85 27.19
N LEU A 14 -31.15 -15.56 25.95
CA LEU A 14 -29.79 -15.17 25.64
C LEU A 14 -29.78 -13.83 24.94
N ASP A 15 -28.91 -12.92 25.41
CA ASP A 15 -28.49 -11.77 24.63
C ASP A 15 -27.38 -12.23 23.66
N ILE A 16 -27.56 -11.96 22.37
CA ILE A 16 -26.57 -12.31 21.35
C ILE A 16 -25.22 -11.64 21.61
N GLU A 17 -25.23 -10.46 22.21
CA GLU A 17 -24.03 -9.72 22.57
C GLU A 17 -23.19 -10.44 23.64
N GLU A 18 -23.84 -11.05 24.64
CA GLU A 18 -23.14 -11.80 25.69
C GLU A 18 -22.44 -13.05 25.15
N LEU A 19 -22.92 -13.59 24.03
CA LEU A 19 -22.31 -14.77 23.39
C LEU A 19 -21.01 -14.46 22.65
N ILE A 20 -20.72 -13.19 22.38
CA ILE A 20 -19.51 -12.79 21.65
C ILE A 20 -18.38 -12.49 22.65
N PRO A 21 -17.23 -13.18 22.56
CA PRO A 21 -16.11 -12.93 23.44
C PRO A 21 -15.63 -11.46 23.37
N GLU A 22 -15.25 -10.88 24.49
CA GLU A 22 -14.78 -9.49 24.55
C GLU A 22 -13.55 -9.23 23.68
N ASN A 23 -12.67 -10.20 23.56
CA ASN A 23 -11.47 -10.11 22.75
C ASN A 23 -11.70 -10.38 21.25
N HIS A 24 -12.96 -10.62 20.83
CA HIS A 24 -13.29 -10.91 19.43
C HIS A 24 -13.01 -9.68 18.52
N LEU A 25 -12.43 -9.92 17.34
CA LEU A 25 -12.05 -8.85 16.39
C LEU A 25 -13.21 -7.90 16.06
N LEU A 26 -14.39 -8.45 15.76
CA LEU A 26 -15.55 -7.65 15.36
C LEU A 26 -16.06 -6.77 16.51
N ARG A 27 -15.97 -7.22 17.78
CA ARG A 27 -16.29 -6.41 18.96
C ARG A 27 -15.31 -5.23 19.07
N LYS A 28 -14.02 -5.50 18.95
CA LYS A 28 -12.98 -4.45 18.96
C LYS A 28 -13.19 -3.43 17.85
N ILE A 29 -13.57 -3.86 16.64
CA ILE A 29 -13.88 -2.95 15.53
C ILE A 29 -15.08 -2.06 15.89
N ASN A 30 -16.19 -2.62 16.40
CA ASN A 30 -17.37 -1.84 16.77
C ASN A 30 -17.08 -0.84 17.92
N GLN A 31 -16.14 -1.16 18.84
CA GLN A 31 -15.71 -0.24 19.90
C GLN A 31 -14.91 0.95 19.37
N MET A 32 -14.21 0.76 18.25
CA MET A 32 -13.29 1.77 17.70
C MET A 32 -13.95 2.68 16.67
N ILE A 33 -14.96 2.20 15.96
CA ILE A 33 -15.61 2.94 14.87
C ILE A 33 -17.10 2.65 14.82
N SER A 34 -17.94 3.71 14.87
CA SER A 34 -19.32 3.63 14.45
C SER A 34 -19.42 3.76 12.94
N PHE A 35 -20.22 2.92 12.31
CA PHE A 35 -20.50 2.99 10.88
C PHE A 35 -21.76 3.81 10.55
N ASP A 36 -22.33 4.54 11.50
CA ASP A 36 -23.58 5.31 11.32
C ASP A 36 -23.44 6.43 10.29
N PHE A 37 -22.23 6.96 10.10
CA PHE A 37 -21.95 7.94 9.05
C PHE A 37 -22.34 7.46 7.64
N ILE A 38 -22.47 6.14 7.42
CA ILE A 38 -22.91 5.58 6.14
C ILE A 38 -24.34 6.01 5.82
N TYR A 39 -25.22 6.18 6.83
CA TYR A 39 -26.59 6.64 6.59
C TYR A 39 -26.60 7.99 5.88
N ASP A 40 -25.79 8.95 6.35
CA ASP A 40 -25.70 10.28 5.77
C ASP A 40 -25.10 10.23 4.33
N LEU A 41 -24.08 9.40 4.13
CA LEU A 41 -23.43 9.24 2.82
C LEU A 41 -24.37 8.68 1.76
N VAL A 42 -25.30 7.82 2.13
CA VAL A 42 -26.19 7.14 1.16
C VAL A 42 -27.62 7.68 1.16
N ALA A 43 -27.97 8.60 2.02
CA ALA A 43 -29.35 9.11 2.19
C ALA A 43 -30.01 9.50 0.85
N SER A 44 -29.26 10.20 -0.02
CA SER A 44 -29.74 10.66 -1.32
C SER A 44 -30.06 9.54 -2.32
N TYR A 45 -29.52 8.34 -2.11
CA TYR A 45 -29.77 7.17 -3.00
C TYR A 45 -30.95 6.31 -2.55
N TYR A 46 -31.59 6.64 -1.42
CA TYR A 46 -32.71 5.90 -0.87
C TYR A 46 -33.99 6.73 -0.97
N PRO A 47 -35.01 6.24 -1.69
CA PRO A 47 -36.27 6.95 -1.79
C PRO A 47 -36.99 6.97 -0.44
N THR A 48 -37.73 8.04 -0.17
CA THR A 48 -38.52 8.20 1.04
C THR A 48 -39.79 7.33 1.07
N ASN A 49 -40.21 6.84 -0.10
CA ASN A 49 -41.44 6.06 -0.28
C ASN A 49 -41.11 4.63 -0.79
N GLY A 50 -41.96 3.67 -0.46
CA GLY A 50 -41.87 2.30 -0.97
C GLY A 50 -41.50 1.28 0.12
N ARG A 51 -41.25 0.02 -0.31
CA ARG A 51 -40.85 -1.05 0.60
C ARG A 51 -39.45 -0.76 1.18
N PRO A 52 -39.26 -0.89 2.51
CA PRO A 52 -37.97 -0.75 3.12
C PRO A 52 -36.91 -1.66 2.44
N SER A 53 -35.78 -1.09 2.10
CA SER A 53 -34.65 -1.85 1.59
C SER A 53 -33.83 -2.42 2.74
N VAL A 54 -32.88 -3.30 2.44
CA VAL A 54 -31.87 -3.72 3.42
C VAL A 54 -31.15 -2.48 3.95
N ASP A 55 -30.92 -2.47 5.25
CA ASP A 55 -30.17 -1.43 5.94
C ASP A 55 -28.77 -1.25 5.32
N PRO A 56 -28.35 -0.01 4.98
CA PRO A 56 -27.08 0.25 4.30
C PRO A 56 -25.86 -0.07 5.16
N VAL A 57 -25.94 0.13 6.48
CA VAL A 57 -24.85 -0.19 7.41
C VAL A 57 -24.69 -1.70 7.52
N SER A 58 -25.79 -2.42 7.71
CA SER A 58 -25.80 -3.88 7.72
C SER A 58 -25.25 -4.44 6.40
N MET A 59 -25.67 -3.88 5.27
CA MET A 59 -25.19 -4.25 3.95
C MET A 59 -23.67 -4.06 3.80
N PHE A 60 -23.15 -2.93 4.25
CA PHE A 60 -21.71 -2.66 4.23
C PHE A 60 -20.96 -3.62 5.17
N LYS A 61 -21.44 -3.79 6.40
CA LYS A 61 -20.84 -4.72 7.38
C LYS A 61 -20.80 -6.15 6.89
N MET A 62 -21.84 -6.63 6.18
CA MET A 62 -21.82 -7.95 5.55
C MET A 62 -20.69 -8.08 4.52
N LEU A 63 -20.53 -7.10 3.62
CA LEU A 63 -19.41 -7.08 2.66
C LEU A 63 -18.07 -7.05 3.38
N LEU A 64 -17.93 -6.19 4.39
CA LEU A 64 -16.70 -6.05 5.17
C LEU A 64 -16.29 -7.36 5.86
N VAL A 65 -17.24 -8.13 6.41
CA VAL A 65 -17.01 -9.48 6.97
C VAL A 65 -16.37 -10.39 5.92
N GLY A 66 -16.85 -10.34 4.68
CA GLY A 66 -16.28 -11.11 3.57
C GLY A 66 -14.79 -10.86 3.38
N TYR A 67 -14.37 -9.58 3.42
CA TYR A 67 -12.96 -9.19 3.25
C TYR A 67 -12.14 -9.40 4.53
N LEU A 68 -12.70 -9.19 5.72
CA LEU A 68 -12.01 -9.43 7.00
C LEU A 68 -11.62 -10.90 7.16
N TYR A 69 -12.47 -11.82 6.71
CA TYR A 69 -12.28 -13.27 6.90
C TYR A 69 -11.96 -14.04 5.62
N GLY A 70 -11.69 -13.35 4.51
CA GLY A 70 -11.25 -13.98 3.26
C GLY A 70 -12.34 -14.82 2.56
N ILE A 71 -13.63 -14.47 2.73
CA ILE A 71 -14.75 -15.18 2.12
C ILE A 71 -15.00 -14.57 0.74
N LYS A 72 -14.55 -15.23 -0.32
CA LYS A 72 -14.59 -14.72 -1.70
C LYS A 72 -15.99 -14.72 -2.32
N SER A 73 -16.80 -15.73 -2.03
CA SER A 73 -18.12 -15.90 -2.64
C SER A 73 -19.21 -15.23 -1.83
N GLU A 74 -19.97 -14.31 -2.43
CA GLU A 74 -21.12 -13.65 -1.78
C GLU A 74 -22.22 -14.65 -1.37
N ARG A 75 -22.38 -15.76 -2.10
CA ARG A 75 -23.29 -16.84 -1.69
C ARG A 75 -22.81 -17.51 -0.41
N ARG A 76 -21.52 -17.84 -0.35
CA ARG A 76 -20.92 -18.42 0.84
C ARG A 76 -20.94 -17.42 2.01
N LEU A 77 -20.70 -16.14 1.75
CA LEU A 77 -20.77 -15.10 2.76
C LEU A 77 -22.14 -15.05 3.45
N VAL A 78 -23.23 -15.09 2.69
CA VAL A 78 -24.59 -15.15 3.25
C VAL A 78 -24.77 -16.40 4.12
N GLN A 79 -24.30 -17.56 3.69
CA GLN A 79 -24.36 -18.80 4.47
C GLN A 79 -23.54 -18.72 5.77
N GLU A 80 -22.33 -18.18 5.69
CA GLU A 80 -21.46 -17.99 6.86
C GLU A 80 -22.09 -17.00 7.86
N ILE A 81 -22.66 -15.89 7.40
CA ILE A 81 -23.39 -14.95 8.28
C ILE A 81 -24.61 -15.61 8.89
N GLN A 82 -25.31 -16.48 8.17
CA GLN A 82 -26.47 -17.19 8.69
C GLN A 82 -26.11 -18.13 9.86
N LEU A 83 -24.94 -18.74 9.83
CA LEU A 83 -24.52 -19.76 10.79
C LEU A 83 -23.63 -19.22 11.92
N ASN A 84 -22.89 -18.11 11.68
CA ASN A 84 -21.95 -17.57 12.64
C ASN A 84 -22.58 -16.44 13.45
N ILE A 85 -22.69 -16.66 14.74
CA ILE A 85 -23.31 -15.71 15.70
C ILE A 85 -22.58 -14.36 15.70
N ALA A 86 -21.24 -14.35 15.69
CA ALA A 86 -20.46 -13.12 15.71
C ALA A 86 -20.64 -12.28 14.43
N TYR A 87 -20.80 -12.94 13.26
CA TYR A 87 -21.08 -12.25 12.01
C TYR A 87 -22.48 -11.65 11.98
N ARG A 88 -23.49 -12.42 12.48
CA ARG A 88 -24.86 -11.91 12.63
C ARG A 88 -24.91 -10.68 13.50
N TRP A 89 -24.35 -10.79 14.72
CA TRP A 89 -24.28 -9.70 15.67
C TRP A 89 -23.61 -8.45 15.09
N PHE A 90 -22.45 -8.61 14.46
CA PHE A 90 -21.73 -7.49 13.84
C PHE A 90 -22.54 -6.78 12.75
N CYS A 91 -23.30 -7.57 11.96
CA CYS A 91 -24.15 -7.05 10.89
C CYS A 91 -25.51 -6.54 11.40
N GLY A 92 -25.82 -6.65 12.70
CA GLY A 92 -27.06 -6.17 13.29
C GLY A 92 -28.27 -7.07 13.06
N TYR A 93 -28.06 -8.40 12.90
CA TYR A 93 -29.14 -9.38 12.71
C TYR A 93 -29.34 -10.23 13.96
N GLU A 94 -30.62 -10.33 14.41
CA GLU A 94 -31.06 -11.23 15.46
C GLU A 94 -30.94 -12.72 15.06
N LEU A 95 -30.89 -13.63 16.04
CA LEU A 95 -30.73 -15.08 15.80
C LEU A 95 -31.80 -15.67 14.88
N GLY A 96 -33.06 -15.24 15.01
CA GLY A 96 -34.19 -15.68 14.19
C GLY A 96 -34.41 -14.90 12.91
N GLU A 97 -33.67 -13.81 12.71
CA GLU A 97 -33.90 -12.92 11.56
C GLU A 97 -33.32 -13.49 10.26
N LYS A 98 -34.06 -13.26 9.17
CA LYS A 98 -33.64 -13.74 7.84
C LYS A 98 -32.52 -12.87 7.25
N ILE A 99 -31.39 -13.47 6.94
CA ILE A 99 -30.31 -12.82 6.22
C ILE A 99 -30.70 -12.57 4.75
N PRO A 100 -30.43 -11.37 4.19
CA PRO A 100 -30.68 -11.04 2.81
C PRO A 100 -29.99 -12.00 1.84
N ASP A 101 -30.63 -12.29 0.71
CA ASP A 101 -30.03 -13.10 -0.34
C ASP A 101 -28.83 -12.42 -1.01
N HIS A 102 -27.86 -13.20 -1.48
CA HIS A 102 -26.65 -12.72 -2.14
C HIS A 102 -26.92 -11.79 -3.33
N SER A 103 -28.05 -12.00 -4.07
CA SER A 103 -28.43 -11.12 -5.18
C SER A 103 -28.73 -9.67 -4.73
N THR A 104 -29.00 -9.46 -3.45
CA THR A 104 -29.22 -8.12 -2.88
C THR A 104 -27.96 -7.27 -2.96
N PHE A 105 -26.76 -7.85 -2.79
CA PHE A 105 -25.50 -7.13 -2.94
C PHE A 105 -25.36 -6.53 -4.35
N SER A 106 -25.51 -7.35 -5.38
CA SER A 106 -25.43 -6.89 -6.76
C SER A 106 -26.51 -5.85 -7.10
N LYS A 107 -27.75 -6.06 -6.64
CA LYS A 107 -28.86 -5.11 -6.87
C LYS A 107 -28.59 -3.76 -6.21
N THR A 108 -28.11 -3.75 -4.97
CA THR A 108 -27.82 -2.49 -4.25
C THR A 108 -26.64 -1.76 -4.90
N ARG A 109 -25.57 -2.47 -5.22
CA ARG A 109 -24.43 -1.85 -5.94
C ARG A 109 -24.86 -1.21 -7.25
N VAL A 110 -25.48 -1.98 -8.14
CA VAL A 110 -25.85 -1.49 -9.48
C VAL A 110 -26.89 -0.38 -9.43
N ARG A 111 -27.88 -0.46 -8.54
CA ARG A 111 -29.02 0.48 -8.57
C ARG A 111 -28.84 1.71 -7.70
N LYS A 112 -28.00 1.63 -6.65
CA LYS A 112 -27.91 2.68 -5.63
C LYS A 112 -26.48 3.26 -5.49
N TRP A 113 -25.46 2.40 -5.58
CA TRP A 113 -24.09 2.80 -5.25
C TRP A 113 -23.13 2.84 -6.45
N ASN A 114 -23.55 2.44 -7.65
CA ASN A 114 -22.65 2.26 -8.79
C ASN A 114 -21.99 3.56 -9.28
N GLU A 115 -22.71 4.67 -9.25
CA GLU A 115 -22.18 5.98 -9.67
C GLU A 115 -21.81 6.88 -8.48
N SER A 116 -21.93 6.33 -7.26
CA SER A 116 -21.60 7.03 -6.04
C SER A 116 -20.19 6.68 -5.61
N ASN A 117 -19.40 7.63 -5.19
CA ASN A 117 -18.10 7.37 -4.57
C ASN A 117 -18.23 6.87 -3.11
N VAL A 118 -19.30 6.12 -2.80
CA VAL A 118 -19.62 5.69 -1.41
C VAL A 118 -18.48 4.87 -0.80
N PHE A 119 -17.97 3.87 -1.50
CA PHE A 119 -16.87 3.06 -0.96
C PHE A 119 -15.59 3.87 -0.74
N GLN A 120 -15.30 4.83 -1.63
CA GLN A 120 -14.18 5.75 -1.45
C GLN A 120 -14.39 6.66 -0.23
N GLN A 121 -15.60 7.16 -0.02
CA GLN A 121 -15.93 8.00 1.13
C GLN A 121 -15.84 7.21 2.44
N ILE A 122 -16.36 5.97 2.47
CA ILE A 122 -16.23 5.09 3.63
C ILE A 122 -14.75 4.80 3.94
N PHE A 123 -13.95 4.52 2.91
CA PHE A 123 -12.52 4.31 3.07
C PHE A 123 -11.82 5.52 3.68
N LEU A 124 -12.11 6.72 3.17
CA LEU A 124 -11.54 7.96 3.68
C LEU A 124 -11.95 8.21 5.14
N GLU A 125 -13.20 7.89 5.51
CA GLU A 125 -13.67 8.04 6.88
C GLU A 125 -12.95 7.08 7.85
N ILE A 126 -12.74 5.83 7.45
CA ILE A 126 -11.91 4.88 8.23
C ILE A 126 -10.47 5.40 8.38
N VAL A 127 -9.89 6.00 7.32
CA VAL A 127 -8.55 6.60 7.41
C VAL A 127 -8.55 7.82 8.33
N ARG A 128 -9.59 8.68 8.31
CA ARG A 128 -9.74 9.81 9.24
C ARG A 128 -9.80 9.32 10.70
N CYS A 129 -10.57 8.28 10.97
CA CYS A 129 -10.58 7.65 12.32
C CYS A 129 -9.16 7.18 12.73
N CYS A 130 -8.38 6.63 11.80
CA CYS A 130 -6.99 6.27 12.09
C CYS A 130 -6.09 7.49 12.36
N ILE A 131 -6.32 8.62 11.68
CA ILE A 131 -5.60 9.89 11.91
C ILE A 131 -5.96 10.44 13.29
N GLU A 132 -7.24 10.50 13.64
CA GLU A 132 -7.74 10.98 14.95
C GLU A 132 -7.16 10.16 16.10
N GLN A 133 -7.05 8.86 15.93
CA GLN A 133 -6.40 7.95 16.89
C GLN A 133 -4.86 7.99 16.83
N ARG A 134 -4.27 8.92 16.08
CA ARG A 134 -2.83 9.13 15.94
C ARG A 134 -2.07 7.90 15.39
N LEU A 135 -2.73 7.04 14.64
CA LEU A 135 -2.13 5.89 13.99
C LEU A 135 -1.46 6.24 12.65
N VAL A 136 -1.82 7.38 12.08
CA VAL A 136 -1.25 7.96 10.87
C VAL A 136 -0.61 9.30 11.26
N ASP A 137 0.63 9.54 10.88
CA ASP A 137 1.27 10.84 11.04
C ASP A 137 1.45 11.58 9.69
N GLY A 138 1.33 10.87 8.60
CA GLY A 138 1.41 11.40 7.25
C GLY A 138 2.80 11.84 6.80
N LYS A 139 3.83 11.68 7.62
CA LYS A 139 5.18 12.21 7.33
C LYS A 139 6.02 11.31 6.46
N GLU A 140 6.12 10.05 6.80
CA GLU A 140 6.88 9.03 6.08
C GLU A 140 5.95 8.04 5.41
N MET A 141 5.90 8.10 4.10
CA MET A 141 4.98 7.31 3.29
C MET A 141 5.76 6.30 2.44
N ALA A 142 5.09 5.22 2.09
CA ALA A 142 5.56 4.28 1.08
C ALA A 142 4.45 4.08 0.05
N ALA A 143 4.78 4.20 -1.24
CA ALA A 143 3.83 3.94 -2.30
C ALA A 143 4.36 2.87 -3.25
N ASP A 144 3.44 2.10 -3.79
CA ASP A 144 3.77 0.99 -4.71
C ASP A 144 2.57 0.63 -5.57
N GLY A 145 2.84 0.13 -6.77
CA GLY A 145 1.84 -0.40 -7.69
C GLY A 145 1.85 -1.93 -7.72
N SER A 146 0.67 -2.54 -7.83
CA SER A 146 0.56 -3.97 -7.97
C SER A 146 -0.46 -4.39 -9.02
N TYR A 147 -0.03 -5.28 -9.90
CA TYR A 147 -0.95 -5.94 -10.83
C TYR A 147 -1.87 -6.92 -10.10
N ILE A 148 -3.17 -6.79 -10.36
CA ILE A 148 -4.21 -7.70 -9.90
C ILE A 148 -4.91 -8.29 -11.12
N PRO A 149 -4.87 -9.61 -11.35
CA PRO A 149 -5.55 -10.24 -12.49
C PRO A 149 -7.06 -10.09 -12.40
N ALA A 150 -7.73 -9.88 -13.54
CA ALA A 150 -9.17 -9.96 -13.66
C ALA A 150 -9.62 -11.40 -13.89
N GLU A 151 -10.77 -11.80 -13.33
CA GLU A 151 -11.35 -13.11 -13.52
C GLU A 151 -12.08 -13.20 -14.87
N VAL A 152 -11.28 -13.29 -15.93
CA VAL A 152 -11.78 -13.40 -17.31
C VAL A 152 -11.14 -14.59 -18.02
N SER A 153 -11.91 -15.23 -18.91
CA SER A 153 -11.41 -16.33 -19.73
C SER A 153 -10.35 -15.82 -20.72
N ARG A 154 -9.31 -16.60 -20.95
CA ARG A 154 -8.31 -16.29 -22.00
C ARG A 154 -8.95 -16.22 -23.39
N ASN A 155 -10.01 -16.99 -23.62
CA ASN A 155 -10.73 -16.99 -24.90
C ASN A 155 -11.55 -15.71 -25.13
N SER A 156 -11.74 -14.89 -24.11
CA SER A 156 -12.42 -13.59 -24.20
C SER A 156 -11.47 -12.44 -24.52
N TRP A 157 -10.16 -12.67 -24.61
CA TRP A 157 -9.20 -11.62 -24.91
C TRP A 157 -9.31 -11.17 -26.35
N ILE A 158 -9.37 -9.86 -26.53
CA ILE A 158 -9.48 -9.20 -27.83
C ILE A 158 -8.48 -8.05 -27.92
N ASP A 159 -8.00 -7.81 -29.10
CA ASP A 159 -7.24 -6.61 -29.42
C ASP A 159 -8.19 -5.54 -29.94
N VAL A 160 -8.16 -4.36 -29.34
CA VAL A 160 -8.98 -3.22 -29.69
C VAL A 160 -8.06 -2.07 -30.06
N GLU A 161 -8.36 -1.38 -31.17
CA GLU A 161 -7.71 -0.13 -31.51
C GLU A 161 -8.43 1.00 -30.80
N VAL A 162 -7.70 1.73 -29.93
CA VAL A 162 -8.21 2.86 -29.19
C VAL A 162 -7.46 4.11 -29.60
N GLU A 163 -8.17 5.13 -29.95
CA GLU A 163 -7.60 6.45 -30.14
C GLU A 163 -7.27 7.05 -28.79
N VAL A 164 -6.00 7.19 -28.48
CA VAL A 164 -5.52 7.80 -27.25
C VAL A 164 -4.91 9.14 -27.61
N GLU A 165 -5.45 10.21 -27.02
CA GLU A 165 -4.77 11.50 -27.06
C GLU A 165 -3.48 11.37 -26.25
N GLN A 166 -2.35 11.40 -26.95
CA GLN A 166 -1.04 11.28 -26.33
C GLN A 166 -0.68 12.61 -25.69
N SER A 167 -1.20 12.86 -24.48
CA SER A 167 -0.71 13.95 -23.65
C SER A 167 0.70 13.65 -23.20
N MET A 168 1.63 14.50 -23.59
CA MET A 168 3.03 14.40 -23.19
C MET A 168 3.32 15.12 -21.88
N LEU A 169 2.32 15.74 -21.34
CA LEU A 169 2.38 16.54 -20.15
C LEU A 169 2.13 15.63 -18.94
N SER A 170 2.78 15.92 -17.84
CA SER A 170 2.53 15.20 -16.60
C SER A 170 1.13 15.54 -16.08
N TYR A 171 0.65 14.75 -15.13
CA TYR A 171 -0.63 15.00 -14.46
C TYR A 171 -0.58 16.17 -13.44
N LEU A 172 0.58 16.82 -13.26
CA LEU A 172 0.73 18.02 -12.42
C LEU A 172 0.81 19.26 -13.31
N ASP A 173 -0.11 20.19 -13.12
CA ASP A 173 -0.17 21.43 -13.90
C ASP A 173 1.07 22.30 -13.68
N ASP A 174 1.57 22.40 -12.45
CA ASP A 174 2.78 23.16 -12.11
C ASP A 174 4.02 22.63 -12.85
N LEU A 175 4.15 21.31 -12.96
CA LEU A 175 5.24 20.69 -13.71
C LEU A 175 5.10 20.99 -15.23
N ASN A 176 3.88 21.02 -15.74
CA ASN A 176 3.60 21.34 -17.12
C ASN A 176 3.93 22.82 -17.42
N GLN A 177 3.58 23.73 -16.52
CA GLN A 177 3.90 25.17 -16.65
C GLN A 177 5.41 25.39 -16.60
N GLU A 178 6.13 24.75 -15.67
CA GLU A 178 7.59 24.81 -15.59
C GLU A 178 8.23 24.28 -16.88
N LEU A 179 7.74 23.18 -17.42
CA LEU A 179 8.24 22.63 -18.68
C LEU A 179 8.00 23.60 -19.85
N ALA A 180 6.84 24.23 -19.89
CA ALA A 180 6.47 25.19 -20.93
C ALA A 180 7.31 26.47 -20.90
N SER A 181 7.83 26.85 -19.75
CA SER A 181 8.70 28.02 -19.59
C SER A 181 10.15 27.81 -20.06
N GLN A 182 10.55 26.56 -20.32
CA GLN A 182 11.93 26.26 -20.70
C GLN A 182 12.25 26.68 -22.13
N PRO A 183 13.48 27.19 -22.40
CA PRO A 183 13.93 27.56 -23.74
C PRO A 183 13.78 26.38 -24.72
N GLY A 184 13.23 26.67 -25.89
CA GLY A 184 13.02 25.66 -26.94
C GLY A 184 11.82 24.73 -26.74
N PHE A 185 10.98 24.98 -25.73
CA PHE A 185 9.71 24.28 -25.62
C PHE A 185 8.86 24.50 -26.88
N LYS A 186 8.36 23.40 -27.39
CA LYS A 186 7.33 23.41 -28.45
C LYS A 186 6.19 22.57 -27.93
N LYS A 187 4.97 23.17 -27.88
CA LYS A 187 3.77 22.40 -27.53
C LYS A 187 3.71 21.20 -28.49
N PRO A 188 3.63 19.97 -27.97
CA PRO A 188 3.49 18.82 -28.86
C PRO A 188 2.22 19.02 -29.67
N PRO A 189 2.23 18.66 -30.97
CA PRO A 189 0.98 18.54 -31.66
C PRO A 189 0.13 17.53 -30.89
N SER A 190 -1.15 17.84 -30.66
CA SER A 190 -2.10 16.86 -30.14
C SER A 190 -2.15 15.72 -31.17
N HIS A 191 -1.49 14.62 -30.84
CA HIS A 191 -1.54 13.42 -31.67
C HIS A 191 -2.53 12.47 -31.05
N THR A 192 -3.64 12.29 -31.71
CA THR A 192 -4.43 11.09 -31.52
C THR A 192 -3.62 9.94 -32.12
N VAL A 193 -3.10 9.08 -31.26
CA VAL A 193 -2.39 7.89 -31.67
C VAL A 193 -3.30 6.70 -31.48
N THR A 194 -3.56 5.98 -32.57
CA THR A 194 -4.24 4.69 -32.48
C THR A 194 -3.31 3.69 -31.79
N LYS A 195 -3.65 3.27 -30.57
CA LYS A 195 -2.94 2.22 -29.86
C LYS A 195 -3.75 0.94 -29.90
N LYS A 196 -3.07 -0.15 -30.25
CA LYS A 196 -3.62 -1.49 -30.10
C LYS A 196 -3.45 -1.91 -28.65
N ILE A 197 -4.56 -2.11 -27.95
CA ILE A 197 -4.58 -2.60 -26.57
C ILE A 197 -5.31 -3.94 -26.52
N THR A 198 -4.81 -4.85 -25.69
CA THR A 198 -5.49 -6.13 -25.45
C THR A 198 -6.34 -5.98 -24.18
N THR A 199 -7.61 -6.33 -24.29
CA THR A 199 -8.59 -6.32 -23.20
C THR A 199 -9.46 -7.59 -23.27
N SER A 200 -10.61 -7.63 -22.59
CA SER A 200 -11.55 -8.74 -22.63
C SER A 200 -12.93 -8.31 -23.14
N THR A 201 -13.62 -9.18 -23.88
CA THR A 201 -15.01 -8.96 -24.30
C THR A 201 -15.98 -8.88 -23.11
N THR A 202 -15.63 -9.53 -22.01
CA THR A 202 -16.46 -9.59 -20.79
C THR A 202 -16.14 -8.51 -19.78
N ASP A 203 -14.94 -7.89 -19.89
CA ASP A 203 -14.49 -6.78 -19.07
C ASP A 203 -13.62 -5.86 -19.94
N ARG A 204 -14.23 -4.86 -20.53
CA ARG A 204 -13.57 -3.97 -21.50
C ARG A 204 -12.65 -2.92 -20.87
N GLU A 205 -12.77 -2.71 -19.56
CA GLU A 205 -12.00 -1.71 -18.83
C GLU A 205 -10.72 -2.30 -18.22
N CYS A 206 -10.53 -3.63 -18.24
CA CYS A 206 -9.26 -4.23 -17.87
C CYS A 206 -8.21 -4.03 -18.98
N GLY A 207 -6.93 -3.98 -18.59
CA GLY A 207 -5.81 -3.83 -19.51
C GLY A 207 -4.88 -5.03 -19.49
N TYR A 208 -4.12 -5.24 -20.56
CA TYR A 208 -3.13 -6.32 -20.64
C TYR A 208 -1.75 -5.83 -20.19
N ILE A 209 -1.12 -6.61 -19.33
CA ILE A 209 0.27 -6.41 -18.91
C ILE A 209 1.15 -7.58 -19.36
N HIS A 210 2.36 -7.24 -19.81
CA HIS A 210 3.45 -8.18 -20.00
C HIS A 210 4.74 -7.56 -19.46
N HIS A 211 5.02 -7.82 -18.20
CA HIS A 211 6.23 -7.33 -17.54
C HIS A 211 6.82 -8.41 -16.63
N GLY A 212 7.98 -8.95 -17.01
CA GLY A 212 8.61 -10.05 -16.30
C GLY A 212 7.71 -11.30 -16.26
N SER A 213 7.48 -11.82 -15.07
CA SER A 213 6.58 -12.97 -14.84
C SER A 213 5.10 -12.62 -14.85
N LYS A 214 4.74 -11.32 -14.79
CA LYS A 214 3.36 -10.85 -14.81
C LYS A 214 2.85 -10.78 -16.24
N ARG A 215 1.89 -11.62 -16.58
CA ARG A 215 1.27 -11.68 -17.91
C ARG A 215 -0.21 -11.95 -17.81
N GLY A 216 -1.02 -11.09 -18.38
CA GLY A 216 -2.46 -11.27 -18.43
C GLY A 216 -3.24 -9.97 -18.46
N VAL A 217 -4.56 -10.06 -18.48
CA VAL A 217 -5.45 -8.91 -18.38
C VAL A 217 -5.88 -8.70 -16.93
N GLY A 218 -5.99 -7.46 -16.52
CA GLY A 218 -6.36 -7.09 -15.15
C GLY A 218 -6.25 -5.60 -14.90
N TYR A 219 -6.01 -5.27 -13.65
CA TYR A 219 -5.94 -3.91 -13.16
C TYR A 219 -4.61 -3.63 -12.47
N LEU A 220 -4.19 -2.38 -12.53
CA LEU A 220 -3.10 -1.83 -11.75
C LEU A 220 -3.70 -1.17 -10.51
N LEU A 221 -3.32 -1.65 -9.35
CA LEU A 221 -3.66 -1.05 -8.07
C LEU A 221 -2.48 -0.24 -7.56
N GLU A 222 -2.66 1.06 -7.43
CA GLU A 222 -1.72 1.99 -6.80
C GLU A 222 -2.13 2.21 -5.34
N THR A 223 -1.20 2.07 -4.40
CA THR A 223 -1.49 2.30 -2.97
C THR A 223 -0.42 3.15 -2.33
N THR A 224 -0.84 3.98 -1.39
CA THR A 224 0.05 4.67 -0.45
C THR A 224 -0.22 4.21 0.97
N VAL A 225 0.84 4.01 1.72
CA VAL A 225 0.80 3.47 3.08
C VAL A 225 1.60 4.39 4.00
N ASP A 226 1.01 4.81 5.11
CA ASP A 226 1.72 5.50 6.18
C ASP A 226 2.66 4.53 6.91
N CYS A 227 3.90 4.95 7.12
CA CYS A 227 4.96 4.08 7.64
C CYS A 227 5.00 3.97 9.17
N LYS A 228 4.07 4.57 9.91
CA LYS A 228 4.00 4.49 11.38
C LYS A 228 3.39 3.16 11.84
N HIS A 229 2.17 2.88 11.41
CA HIS A 229 1.45 1.63 11.72
C HIS A 229 1.01 0.85 10.48
N GLY A 230 1.43 1.32 9.30
CA GLY A 230 1.15 0.67 8.03
C GLY A 230 -0.27 0.90 7.50
N ILE A 231 -0.97 1.92 7.95
CA ILE A 231 -2.31 2.25 7.46
C ILE A 231 -2.26 2.63 5.99
N VAL A 232 -3.04 1.96 5.16
CA VAL A 232 -3.23 2.32 3.74
C VAL A 232 -4.05 3.60 3.68
N THR A 233 -3.46 4.67 3.16
CA THR A 233 -4.09 6.00 3.11
C THR A 233 -4.66 6.34 1.73
N GLY A 234 -4.19 5.66 0.68
CA GLY A 234 -4.64 5.87 -0.69
C GLY A 234 -4.77 4.57 -1.47
N VAL A 235 -5.80 4.53 -2.31
CA VAL A 235 -6.12 3.42 -3.21
C VAL A 235 -6.66 3.99 -4.50
N ASP A 236 -5.93 3.76 -5.62
CA ASP A 236 -6.40 4.06 -6.97
C ASP A 236 -6.26 2.84 -7.87
N VAL A 237 -7.20 2.67 -8.78
CA VAL A 237 -7.25 1.51 -9.68
C VAL A 237 -7.31 1.98 -11.13
N PHE A 238 -6.46 1.37 -11.96
CA PHE A 238 -6.33 1.69 -13.38
C PHE A 238 -6.32 0.40 -14.22
N PRO A 239 -6.56 0.48 -15.53
CA PRO A 239 -6.26 -0.63 -16.43
C PRO A 239 -4.78 -1.03 -16.34
N ALA A 240 -4.47 -2.33 -16.37
CA ALA A 240 -3.10 -2.82 -16.15
C ALA A 240 -2.06 -2.38 -17.20
N ASN A 241 -2.49 -1.81 -18.33
CA ASN A 241 -1.62 -1.23 -19.36
C ASN A 241 -1.17 0.20 -19.07
N GLU A 242 -1.67 0.84 -18.00
CA GLU A 242 -1.23 2.17 -17.57
C GLU A 242 0.16 2.12 -16.91
N LYS A 243 0.85 3.28 -16.93
CA LYS A 243 2.20 3.40 -16.35
C LYS A 243 2.14 4.03 -14.98
N GLU A 244 2.55 3.30 -13.98
CA GLU A 244 2.65 3.73 -12.57
C GLU A 244 3.34 5.10 -12.41
N SER A 245 4.48 5.30 -13.09
CA SER A 245 5.27 6.54 -12.98
C SER A 245 4.56 7.81 -13.50
N LEU A 246 3.46 7.68 -14.24
CA LEU A 246 2.67 8.82 -14.68
C LEU A 246 1.55 9.17 -13.68
N LEU A 247 1.13 8.22 -12.87
CA LEU A 247 -0.05 8.29 -12.00
C LEU A 247 0.29 8.72 -10.57
N ILE A 248 1.46 8.34 -10.08
CA ILE A 248 1.87 8.51 -8.68
C ILE A 248 1.79 9.96 -8.17
N LEU A 249 2.19 10.95 -8.97
CA LEU A 249 2.19 12.34 -8.53
C LEU A 249 0.77 12.85 -8.25
N ARG A 250 -0.18 12.52 -9.13
CA ARG A 250 -1.59 12.83 -8.94
C ARG A 250 -2.16 12.11 -7.73
N HIS A 251 -1.81 10.85 -7.55
CA HIS A 251 -2.22 10.03 -6.42
C HIS A 251 -1.78 10.65 -5.08
N LEU A 252 -0.52 11.08 -4.95
CA LEU A 252 0.01 11.73 -3.75
C LEU A 252 -0.63 13.10 -3.51
N GLU A 253 -0.75 13.92 -4.55
CA GLU A 253 -1.40 15.24 -4.46
C GLU A 253 -2.84 15.15 -3.97
N GLN A 254 -3.62 14.21 -4.50
CA GLN A 254 -4.99 13.98 -4.09
C GLN A 254 -5.09 13.60 -2.61
N GLN A 255 -4.19 12.76 -2.10
CA GLN A 255 -4.20 12.38 -0.70
C GLN A 255 -3.84 13.54 0.23
N GLN A 256 -2.86 14.38 -0.14
CA GLN A 256 -2.56 15.60 0.61
C GLN A 256 -3.83 16.49 0.70
N LYS A 257 -4.57 16.65 -0.39
CA LYS A 257 -5.80 17.46 -0.44
C LYS A 257 -6.97 16.85 0.33
N LEU A 258 -7.22 15.54 0.18
CA LEU A 258 -8.40 14.87 0.76
C LEU A 258 -8.26 14.57 2.26
N LEU A 259 -7.06 14.30 2.73
CA LEU A 259 -6.78 13.90 4.10
C LEU A 259 -6.02 14.96 4.90
N GLY A 260 -5.56 16.06 4.27
CA GLY A 260 -4.76 17.08 4.92
C GLY A 260 -3.38 16.59 5.40
N LEU A 261 -2.82 15.56 4.76
CA LEU A 261 -1.55 14.97 5.17
C LEU A 261 -0.37 15.85 4.75
N SER A 262 0.52 16.15 5.67
CA SER A 262 1.81 16.83 5.41
C SER A 262 2.89 15.80 5.11
N MET A 263 2.92 15.31 3.86
CA MET A 263 3.90 14.29 3.45
C MET A 263 5.29 14.91 3.34
N GLU A 264 6.23 14.45 4.16
CA GLU A 264 7.62 14.92 4.13
C GLU A 264 8.50 14.02 3.23
N LYS A 265 8.25 12.71 3.28
CA LYS A 265 9.08 11.69 2.63
C LYS A 265 8.22 10.60 2.01
N VAL A 266 8.64 10.13 0.83
CA VAL A 266 8.02 8.97 0.19
C VAL A 266 9.08 8.01 -0.34
N ALA A 267 8.88 6.72 -0.08
CA ALA A 267 9.67 5.64 -0.67
C ALA A 267 8.90 5.00 -1.82
N LEU A 268 9.52 4.94 -3.00
CA LEU A 268 8.93 4.40 -4.23
C LEU A 268 9.80 3.27 -4.80
N ASP A 269 9.24 2.48 -5.73
CA ASP A 269 9.99 1.48 -6.48
C ASP A 269 10.87 2.10 -7.58
N ARG A 270 11.78 1.30 -8.10
CA ARG A 270 12.66 1.66 -9.23
C ARG A 270 11.87 2.08 -10.47
N GLY A 271 10.68 1.55 -10.71
CA GLY A 271 9.81 1.92 -11.82
C GLY A 271 9.46 3.42 -11.88
N TYR A 272 9.53 4.09 -10.73
CA TYR A 272 9.25 5.53 -10.60
C TYR A 272 10.50 6.43 -10.81
N ASP A 273 11.68 5.88 -11.08
CA ASP A 273 12.90 6.67 -11.25
C ASP A 273 12.92 7.43 -12.57
N THR A 274 12.16 8.49 -12.64
CA THR A 274 12.08 9.41 -13.79
C THR A 274 12.28 10.85 -13.34
N GLY A 275 12.84 11.69 -14.21
CA GLY A 275 13.05 13.10 -13.88
C GLY A 275 11.75 13.84 -13.56
N ALA A 276 10.65 13.48 -14.21
CA ALA A 276 9.34 14.06 -13.95
C ALA A 276 8.84 13.72 -12.54
N VAL A 277 9.01 12.47 -12.09
CA VAL A 277 8.62 12.06 -10.74
C VAL A 277 9.47 12.79 -9.70
N HIS A 278 10.78 12.85 -9.86
CA HIS A 278 11.66 13.58 -8.92
C HIS A 278 11.28 15.06 -8.84
N ARG A 279 11.03 15.73 -9.97
CA ARG A 279 10.63 17.14 -9.96
C ARG A 279 9.23 17.35 -9.39
N GLY A 280 8.28 16.50 -9.75
CA GLY A 280 6.92 16.56 -9.22
C GLY A 280 6.89 16.38 -7.70
N LEU A 281 7.68 15.45 -7.15
CA LEU A 281 7.82 15.31 -5.70
C LEU A 281 8.38 16.57 -5.05
N GLU A 282 9.39 17.22 -5.65
CA GLU A 282 9.91 18.51 -5.16
C GLU A 282 8.83 19.60 -5.15
N LEU A 283 8.00 19.68 -6.19
CA LEU A 283 6.88 20.64 -6.28
C LEU A 283 5.81 20.37 -5.23
N LEU A 284 5.56 19.11 -4.89
CA LEU A 284 4.65 18.70 -3.81
C LEU A 284 5.28 18.88 -2.40
N GLY A 285 6.53 19.32 -2.31
CA GLY A 285 7.25 19.45 -1.04
C GLY A 285 7.69 18.11 -0.44
N ILE A 286 7.73 17.03 -1.23
CA ILE A 286 7.99 15.66 -0.76
C ILE A 286 9.41 15.24 -1.15
N THR A 287 10.17 14.72 -0.19
CA THR A 287 11.47 14.10 -0.47
C THR A 287 11.29 12.65 -0.95
N GLY A 288 11.61 12.39 -2.22
CA GLY A 288 11.53 11.05 -2.82
C GLY A 288 12.77 10.20 -2.54
N TYR A 289 12.57 8.95 -2.16
CA TYR A 289 13.59 7.91 -2.03
C TYR A 289 13.28 6.79 -3.03
N ILE A 290 14.02 6.79 -4.16
CA ILE A 290 13.77 5.94 -5.33
C ILE A 290 15.07 5.23 -5.70
N PRO A 291 15.07 3.90 -5.91
CA PRO A 291 16.25 3.18 -6.37
C PRO A 291 16.63 3.59 -7.79
N ALA A 292 17.90 3.94 -7.99
CA ALA A 292 18.39 4.40 -9.29
C ALA A 292 18.30 3.32 -10.39
N ILE A 293 17.85 3.73 -11.57
CA ILE A 293 17.91 2.92 -12.79
C ILE A 293 19.31 3.11 -13.42
N ARG A 294 19.94 2.01 -13.78
CA ARG A 294 21.17 2.06 -14.56
C ARG A 294 20.83 2.25 -16.04
N PHE A 295 21.19 3.41 -16.58
CA PHE A 295 21.04 3.67 -18.01
C PHE A 295 22.22 3.09 -18.79
N PRO A 296 21.99 2.44 -19.95
CA PRO A 296 23.07 1.95 -20.81
C PRO A 296 24.04 3.07 -21.23
N ASN A 297 23.50 4.23 -21.55
CA ASN A 297 24.20 5.41 -22.06
C ASN A 297 24.38 6.50 -20.99
N ASP A 298 24.71 6.12 -19.76
CA ASP A 298 25.03 7.07 -18.70
C ASP A 298 26.31 7.81 -19.03
N PRO A 299 26.28 9.15 -19.15
CA PRO A 299 27.48 9.96 -19.45
C PRO A 299 28.63 9.76 -18.46
N SER A 300 28.32 9.43 -17.20
CA SER A 300 29.32 9.19 -16.16
C SER A 300 30.27 8.03 -16.51
N LYS A 301 29.81 7.04 -17.28
CA LYS A 301 30.62 5.91 -17.76
C LYS A 301 31.73 6.33 -18.71
N TYR A 302 31.57 7.49 -19.33
CA TYR A 302 32.52 8.09 -20.25
C TYR A 302 33.31 9.22 -19.60
N GLY A 303 33.30 9.31 -18.26
CA GLY A 303 34.02 10.31 -17.48
C GLY A 303 33.40 11.70 -17.48
N PHE A 304 32.14 11.86 -17.90
CA PHE A 304 31.43 13.12 -17.77
C PHE A 304 30.92 13.27 -16.32
N SER A 305 31.07 14.45 -15.75
CA SER A 305 30.47 14.85 -14.48
C SER A 305 29.40 15.91 -14.72
N TYR A 306 28.43 15.99 -13.81
CA TYR A 306 27.40 17.03 -13.85
C TYR A 306 27.61 18.03 -12.72
N ASP A 307 27.64 19.32 -13.06
CA ASP A 307 27.67 20.43 -12.12
C ASP A 307 26.23 20.95 -11.89
N PRO A 308 25.64 20.70 -10.71
CA PRO A 308 24.28 21.13 -10.42
C PRO A 308 24.14 22.64 -10.17
N GLN A 309 25.24 23.36 -9.87
CA GLN A 309 25.20 24.81 -9.63
C GLN A 309 25.08 25.59 -10.94
N GLN A 310 25.78 25.13 -11.96
CA GLN A 310 25.79 25.75 -13.28
C GLN A 310 24.82 25.07 -14.27
N ASP A 311 24.17 23.98 -13.88
CA ASP A 311 23.35 23.15 -14.77
C ASP A 311 24.10 22.75 -16.07
N THR A 312 25.34 22.25 -15.91
CA THR A 312 26.24 21.88 -17.01
C THR A 312 26.85 20.50 -16.83
N PHE A 313 27.16 19.85 -17.94
CA PHE A 313 28.03 18.67 -17.90
C PHE A 313 29.45 19.09 -18.20
N ILE A 314 30.41 18.48 -17.51
CA ILE A 314 31.85 18.65 -17.74
C ILE A 314 32.38 17.38 -18.37
N CYS A 315 33.01 17.49 -19.55
CA CYS A 315 33.61 16.34 -20.22
C CYS A 315 34.97 15.97 -19.61
N PRO A 316 35.51 14.76 -19.87
CA PRO A 316 36.83 14.35 -19.36
C PRO A 316 37.98 15.28 -19.73
N MET A 317 37.82 16.09 -20.79
CA MET A 317 38.80 17.08 -21.24
C MET A 317 38.55 18.49 -20.64
N GLY A 318 37.71 18.59 -19.60
CA GLY A 318 37.41 19.85 -18.89
C GLY A 318 36.50 20.83 -19.66
N GLN A 319 35.87 20.43 -20.76
CA GLN A 319 34.97 21.31 -21.51
C GLN A 319 33.54 21.23 -20.95
N SER A 320 32.88 22.39 -20.80
CA SER A 320 31.53 22.50 -20.30
C SER A 320 30.51 22.30 -21.44
N LEU A 321 29.54 21.43 -21.22
CA LEU A 321 28.34 21.27 -22.05
C LEU A 321 27.21 22.02 -21.36
N VAL A 322 26.86 23.18 -21.85
CA VAL A 322 25.80 24.02 -21.28
C VAL A 322 24.42 23.58 -21.78
N TYR A 323 23.40 23.81 -20.97
CA TYR A 323 22.02 23.62 -21.41
C TYR A 323 21.73 24.54 -22.61
N HIS A 324 21.29 23.94 -23.71
CA HIS A 324 21.04 24.65 -24.96
C HIS A 324 19.55 24.80 -25.26
N ARG A 325 18.79 23.70 -25.20
CA ARG A 325 17.37 23.70 -25.50
C ARG A 325 16.67 22.42 -25.02
N LEU A 326 15.34 22.49 -24.99
CA LEU A 326 14.50 21.33 -24.85
C LEU A 326 14.21 20.70 -26.23
N ASN A 327 14.47 19.42 -26.35
CA ASN A 327 14.15 18.64 -27.54
C ASN A 327 12.92 17.77 -27.28
N CYS A 328 11.95 17.81 -28.19
CA CYS A 328 10.85 16.86 -28.21
C CYS A 328 11.18 15.69 -29.11
N ASN A 329 11.21 14.46 -28.58
CA ASN A 329 11.29 13.26 -29.39
C ASN A 329 9.92 12.97 -30.00
N LYS A 330 9.78 13.16 -31.31
CA LYS A 330 8.50 13.05 -32.03
C LYS A 330 7.90 11.63 -31.97
N SER A 331 8.75 10.59 -31.91
CA SER A 331 8.28 9.19 -31.91
C SER A 331 7.79 8.73 -30.52
N THR A 332 8.39 9.23 -29.46
CA THR A 332 8.05 8.83 -28.08
C THR A 332 7.29 9.91 -27.31
N GLY A 333 7.24 11.13 -27.86
CA GLY A 333 6.64 12.27 -27.22
C GLY A 333 7.39 12.80 -25.99
N LYS A 334 8.56 12.28 -25.70
CA LYS A 334 9.32 12.66 -24.51
C LYS A 334 10.13 13.93 -24.76
N TYR A 335 10.14 14.82 -23.76
CA TYR A 335 11.03 15.96 -23.75
C TYR A 335 12.37 15.57 -23.13
N LEU A 336 13.46 16.02 -23.79
CA LEU A 336 14.84 15.82 -23.36
C LEU A 336 15.56 17.15 -23.34
N ARG A 337 16.28 17.45 -22.26
CA ARG A 337 17.22 18.55 -22.18
C ARG A 337 18.44 18.22 -23.02
N CYS A 338 18.83 19.12 -23.92
CA CYS A 338 20.02 19.01 -24.73
C CYS A 338 21.12 19.90 -24.15
N TYR A 339 22.18 19.27 -23.68
CA TYR A 339 23.43 19.95 -23.26
C TYR A 339 24.44 19.81 -24.37
N GLN A 340 25.14 20.88 -24.73
CA GLN A 340 26.03 20.92 -25.87
C GLN A 340 27.27 21.78 -25.58
N VAL A 341 28.43 21.32 -26.11
CA VAL A 341 29.65 22.13 -26.12
C VAL A 341 29.48 23.35 -27.05
N GLN A 342 29.96 24.49 -26.61
CA GLN A 342 30.01 25.70 -27.44
C GLN A 342 31.13 25.59 -28.47
N GLY A 343 30.85 26.04 -29.71
CA GLY A 343 31.84 25.99 -30.78
C GLY A 343 32.12 24.57 -31.34
N ASP A 344 33.15 24.44 -32.12
CA ASP A 344 33.55 23.20 -32.84
C ASP A 344 34.74 22.50 -32.19
N ILE A 345 34.95 22.71 -30.89
CA ILE A 345 36.10 22.21 -30.12
C ILE A 345 36.24 20.68 -30.25
N CYS A 346 35.12 19.99 -30.26
CA CYS A 346 35.11 18.52 -30.34
C CYS A 346 35.66 17.93 -31.68
N LYS A 347 35.74 18.73 -32.75
CA LYS A 347 36.32 18.26 -34.02
C LYS A 347 37.82 17.94 -33.90
N LYS A 348 38.55 18.69 -33.06
CA LYS A 348 40.01 18.53 -32.85
C LYS A 348 40.34 17.87 -31.52
N CYS A 349 39.37 17.28 -30.85
CA CYS A 349 39.54 16.68 -29.50
C CYS A 349 40.38 15.36 -29.64
N PRO A 350 41.45 15.19 -28.86
CA PRO A 350 42.28 13.99 -28.89
C PRO A 350 41.55 12.76 -28.39
N SER A 351 40.56 12.91 -27.51
CA SER A 351 39.74 11.80 -27.00
C SER A 351 38.46 11.55 -27.80
N ARG A 352 38.40 12.01 -29.02
CA ARG A 352 37.17 11.95 -29.84
C ARG A 352 36.66 10.52 -30.10
N GLU A 353 37.57 9.58 -30.39
CA GLU A 353 37.20 8.18 -30.72
C GLU A 353 36.59 7.42 -29.53
N GLY A 354 37.07 7.67 -28.32
CA GLY A 354 36.54 7.06 -27.09
C GLY A 354 35.42 7.83 -26.40
N CYS A 355 34.98 8.96 -26.99
CA CYS A 355 34.00 9.80 -26.41
C CYS A 355 32.56 9.28 -26.60
N PHE A 356 31.69 9.63 -25.69
CA PHE A 356 30.25 9.41 -25.80
C PHE A 356 29.68 10.03 -27.08
N ASP A 357 29.01 9.25 -27.90
CA ASP A 357 28.43 9.59 -29.19
C ASP A 357 29.40 10.16 -30.24
N THR A 358 29.63 9.43 -31.31
CA THR A 358 30.62 9.75 -32.32
C THR A 358 30.08 10.60 -33.48
N ALA A 359 28.77 10.76 -33.59
CA ALA A 359 28.16 11.49 -34.70
C ALA A 359 28.19 13.01 -34.47
N GLY A 360 28.68 13.76 -35.46
CA GLY A 360 28.57 15.22 -35.51
C GLY A 360 29.79 15.98 -34.97
N ALA A 361 29.80 17.30 -35.24
CA ALA A 361 30.89 18.23 -34.92
C ALA A 361 30.93 18.67 -33.44
N ARG A 362 29.81 18.55 -32.76
CA ARG A 362 29.60 18.98 -31.35
C ARG A 362 29.05 17.84 -30.55
N ARG A 363 29.60 17.61 -29.37
CA ARG A 363 29.05 16.61 -28.46
C ARG A 363 27.78 17.12 -27.80
N ARG A 364 26.80 16.22 -27.70
CA ARG A 364 25.50 16.48 -27.07
C ARG A 364 25.17 15.40 -26.08
N ILE A 365 24.67 15.81 -24.93
CA ILE A 365 24.05 14.90 -23.96
C ILE A 365 22.57 15.21 -23.96
N LEU A 366 21.76 14.17 -24.17
CA LEU A 366 20.31 14.22 -24.06
C LEU A 366 19.93 13.61 -22.71
N ALA A 367 19.52 14.44 -21.79
CA ALA A 367 19.12 14.06 -20.44
C ALA A 367 17.60 14.24 -20.25
N SER A 368 17.06 13.73 -19.15
CA SER A 368 15.66 13.95 -18.78
C SER A 368 15.29 15.43 -18.78
N SER A 369 14.05 15.78 -19.13
CA SER A 369 13.56 17.16 -19.09
C SER A 369 13.74 17.84 -17.73
N CYS A 370 13.72 17.07 -16.65
CA CYS A 370 13.91 17.52 -15.27
C CYS A 370 15.20 16.97 -14.67
N TYR A 371 16.30 16.97 -15.46
CA TYR A 371 17.57 16.38 -15.06
C TYR A 371 18.15 16.91 -13.75
N PRO A 372 18.08 18.23 -13.41
CA PRO A 372 18.55 18.71 -12.12
C PRO A 372 17.88 18.04 -10.92
N ALA A 373 16.55 17.86 -10.96
CA ALA A 373 15.81 17.16 -9.90
C ALA A 373 16.16 15.67 -9.85
N PHE A 374 16.27 15.03 -11.01
CA PHE A 374 16.72 13.64 -11.15
C PHE A 374 18.09 13.42 -10.51
N TYR A 375 19.05 14.30 -10.79
CA TYR A 375 20.39 14.23 -10.21
C TYR A 375 20.36 14.39 -8.68
N ARG A 376 19.62 15.38 -8.16
CA ARG A 376 19.45 15.55 -6.70
C ARG A 376 18.83 14.31 -6.05
N GLY A 377 17.87 13.67 -6.72
CA GLY A 377 17.27 12.41 -6.29
C GLY A 377 18.31 11.29 -6.15
N HIS A 378 19.18 11.16 -7.15
CA HIS A 378 20.23 10.15 -7.16
C HIS A 378 21.32 10.35 -6.12
N LEU A 379 21.59 11.59 -5.70
CA LEU A 379 22.53 11.88 -4.59
C LEU A 379 22.06 11.29 -3.26
N ARG A 380 20.75 11.03 -3.09
CA ARG A 380 20.20 10.44 -1.86
C ARG A 380 20.36 8.92 -1.83
N VAL A 381 20.62 8.27 -2.96
CA VAL A 381 20.75 6.81 -3.05
C VAL A 381 21.89 6.32 -2.17
N ASN A 382 21.63 5.25 -1.41
CA ASN A 382 22.56 4.64 -0.45
C ASN A 382 22.90 5.48 0.80
N THR A 383 22.25 6.63 1.01
CA THR A 383 22.35 7.33 2.30
C THR A 383 21.68 6.50 3.42
N PRO A 384 22.05 6.72 4.70
CA PRO A 384 21.39 6.03 5.82
C PRO A 384 19.87 6.19 5.82
N GLU A 385 19.39 7.38 5.47
CA GLU A 385 17.97 7.69 5.40
C GLU A 385 17.26 6.97 4.23
N TYR A 386 17.91 6.91 3.07
CA TYR A 386 17.45 6.09 1.95
C TYR A 386 17.27 4.62 2.36
N LEU A 387 18.27 4.04 3.03
CA LEU A 387 18.20 2.65 3.50
C LEU A 387 17.09 2.44 4.52
N HIS A 388 16.84 3.43 5.38
CA HIS A 388 15.71 3.43 6.31
C HIS A 388 14.37 3.41 5.57
N MET A 389 14.17 4.33 4.63
CA MET A 389 12.94 4.43 3.86
C MET A 389 12.68 3.19 2.98
N MET A 390 13.73 2.62 2.37
CA MET A 390 13.60 1.38 1.59
C MET A 390 13.19 0.18 2.45
N ARG A 391 13.69 0.09 3.70
CA ARG A 391 13.23 -0.93 4.66
C ARG A 391 11.76 -0.75 5.02
N LYS A 392 11.34 0.49 5.30
CA LYS A 392 9.92 0.80 5.56
C LYS A 392 9.02 0.45 4.39
N ARG A 393 9.43 0.78 3.14
CA ARG A 393 8.69 0.41 1.94
C ARG A 393 8.48 -1.11 1.86
N LYS A 394 9.54 -1.88 2.06
CA LYS A 394 9.47 -3.35 2.02
C LYS A 394 8.51 -3.92 3.08
N ILE A 395 8.52 -3.36 4.29
CA ILE A 395 7.66 -3.82 5.39
C ILE A 395 6.21 -3.44 5.11
N TRP A 396 5.95 -2.17 4.76
CA TRP A 396 4.60 -1.62 4.76
C TRP A 396 3.92 -1.69 3.38
N ALA A 397 4.56 -1.26 2.29
CA ALA A 397 3.93 -1.30 0.98
C ALA A 397 3.86 -2.74 0.43
N GLU A 398 4.99 -3.43 0.31
CA GLU A 398 5.01 -4.82 -0.16
C GLU A 398 4.25 -5.77 0.80
N GLY A 399 4.42 -5.58 2.12
CA GLY A 399 3.71 -6.34 3.15
C GLY A 399 2.20 -6.12 3.13
N SER A 400 1.72 -4.92 2.79
CA SER A 400 0.28 -4.64 2.63
C SER A 400 -0.30 -5.41 1.46
N PHE A 401 0.35 -5.38 0.28
CA PHE A 401 -0.09 -6.16 -0.86
C PHE A 401 -0.10 -7.66 -0.58
N ALA A 402 0.95 -8.17 0.07
CA ALA A 402 1.03 -9.58 0.42
C ALA A 402 -0.15 -10.01 1.32
N THR A 403 -0.48 -9.18 2.32
CA THR A 403 -1.58 -9.44 3.25
C THR A 403 -2.94 -9.32 2.56
N MET A 404 -3.18 -8.25 1.79
CA MET A 404 -4.42 -8.05 1.05
C MET A 404 -4.70 -9.20 0.08
N LYS A 405 -3.67 -9.67 -0.64
CA LYS A 405 -3.78 -10.79 -1.59
C LYS A 405 -4.05 -12.12 -0.89
N ARG A 406 -3.45 -12.36 0.27
CA ARG A 406 -3.56 -13.63 0.99
C ARG A 406 -4.82 -13.72 1.86
N GLU A 407 -5.18 -12.63 2.55
CA GLU A 407 -6.18 -12.64 3.62
C GLU A 407 -7.45 -11.85 3.30
N HIS A 408 -7.38 -10.90 2.36
CA HIS A 408 -8.45 -9.93 2.11
C HIS A 408 -8.96 -9.96 0.66
N ASN A 409 -9.03 -11.14 0.06
CA ASN A 409 -9.64 -11.45 -1.24
C ASN A 409 -9.03 -10.75 -2.47
N LEU A 410 -7.87 -10.08 -2.36
CA LEU A 410 -7.30 -9.28 -3.45
C LEU A 410 -6.35 -10.09 -4.37
N SER A 411 -6.44 -11.39 -4.41
CA SER A 411 -5.63 -12.22 -5.33
C SER A 411 -6.07 -12.10 -6.79
N THR A 412 -7.32 -11.77 -7.03
CA THR A 412 -7.99 -11.64 -8.33
C THR A 412 -9.18 -10.71 -8.18
N ILE A 413 -9.45 -9.86 -9.15
CA ILE A 413 -10.68 -9.06 -9.23
C ILE A 413 -11.79 -9.93 -9.81
N HIS A 414 -12.85 -10.14 -9.05
CA HIS A 414 -13.97 -11.03 -9.42
C HIS A 414 -15.10 -10.28 -10.14
N LYS A 415 -15.22 -8.98 -9.90
CA LYS A 415 -16.22 -8.13 -10.52
C LYS A 415 -15.67 -7.50 -11.81
N ARG A 416 -16.56 -6.99 -12.64
CA ARG A 416 -16.20 -6.40 -13.95
C ARG A 416 -16.31 -4.89 -13.92
N GLY A 417 -15.41 -4.24 -14.62
CA GLY A 417 -15.32 -2.78 -14.72
C GLY A 417 -14.50 -2.14 -13.61
N ILE A 418 -13.95 -0.96 -13.91
CA ILE A 418 -13.00 -0.26 -13.04
C ILE A 418 -13.62 0.18 -11.71
N LEU A 419 -14.90 0.58 -11.72
CA LEU A 419 -15.60 0.97 -10.49
C LEU A 419 -15.76 -0.22 -9.53
N ALA A 420 -16.11 -1.39 -10.07
CA ALA A 420 -16.27 -2.60 -9.28
C ALA A 420 -14.90 -3.16 -8.82
N ALA A 421 -13.87 -3.04 -9.64
CA ALA A 421 -12.50 -3.36 -9.25
C ALA A 421 -12.00 -2.43 -8.12
N THR A 422 -12.33 -1.14 -8.20
CA THR A 422 -12.03 -0.16 -7.15
C THR A 422 -12.74 -0.51 -5.84
N GLU A 423 -14.01 -0.89 -5.89
CA GLU A 423 -14.75 -1.38 -4.70
C GLU A 423 -14.03 -2.55 -4.01
N GLU A 424 -13.61 -3.57 -4.79
CA GLU A 424 -12.90 -4.74 -4.23
C GLU A 424 -11.56 -4.34 -3.59
N CYS A 425 -10.81 -3.45 -4.23
CA CYS A 425 -9.55 -2.94 -3.71
C CYS A 425 -9.74 -2.13 -2.42
N LEU A 426 -10.75 -1.24 -2.38
CA LEU A 426 -11.09 -0.43 -1.21
C LEU A 426 -11.53 -1.31 -0.03
N LEU A 427 -12.42 -2.29 -0.25
CA LEU A 427 -12.86 -3.22 0.80
C LEU A 427 -11.70 -4.03 1.38
N SER A 428 -10.77 -4.45 0.52
CA SER A 428 -9.54 -5.14 0.95
C SER A 428 -8.65 -4.25 1.81
N ALA A 429 -8.45 -2.98 1.40
CA ALA A 429 -7.66 -2.01 2.14
C ALA A 429 -8.33 -1.63 3.48
N MET A 430 -9.66 -1.45 3.49
CA MET A 430 -10.43 -1.19 4.72
C MET A 430 -10.30 -2.34 5.72
N ALA A 431 -10.42 -3.60 5.26
CA ALA A 431 -10.25 -4.77 6.12
C ALA A 431 -8.84 -4.84 6.73
N LEU A 432 -7.80 -4.53 5.94
CA LEU A 432 -6.43 -4.45 6.43
C LEU A 432 -6.26 -3.32 7.45
N ASN A 433 -6.77 -2.12 7.15
CA ASN A 433 -6.67 -0.96 8.03
C ASN A 433 -7.35 -1.23 9.38
N LEU A 434 -8.56 -1.77 9.39
CA LEU A 434 -9.28 -2.11 10.62
C LEU A 434 -8.54 -3.14 11.47
N LYS A 435 -7.96 -4.18 10.87
CA LYS A 435 -7.11 -5.13 11.60
C LYS A 435 -5.87 -4.46 12.21
N ARG A 436 -5.21 -3.57 11.46
CA ARG A 436 -4.03 -2.83 11.94
C ARG A 436 -4.39 -1.84 13.03
N MET A 437 -5.52 -1.14 12.90
CA MET A 437 -6.06 -0.24 13.89
C MET A 437 -6.32 -0.99 15.22
N VAL A 438 -7.05 -2.10 15.17
CA VAL A 438 -7.29 -2.94 16.36
C VAL A 438 -5.98 -3.41 16.97
N LYS A 439 -5.05 -3.91 16.15
CA LYS A 439 -3.75 -4.36 16.65
C LYS A 439 -2.97 -3.23 17.33
N ALA A 440 -2.92 -2.05 16.73
CA ALA A 440 -2.14 -0.93 17.28
C ALA A 440 -2.71 -0.45 18.61
N VAL A 441 -4.02 -0.22 18.69
CA VAL A 441 -4.69 0.31 19.89
C VAL A 441 -4.68 -0.70 21.02
N PHE A 442 -5.14 -1.93 20.80
CA PHE A 442 -5.23 -2.93 21.87
C PHE A 442 -3.88 -3.50 22.30
N SER A 443 -2.84 -3.42 21.43
CA SER A 443 -1.47 -3.75 21.89
C SER A 443 -0.88 -2.65 22.75
N ALA A 444 -1.20 -1.38 22.53
CA ALA A 444 -0.76 -0.26 23.35
C ALA A 444 -1.41 -0.32 24.74
N VAL A 445 -2.74 -0.52 24.79
CA VAL A 445 -3.48 -0.67 26.06
C VAL A 445 -2.90 -1.83 26.89
N PHE A 446 -2.64 -2.97 26.29
CA PHE A 446 -2.05 -4.12 26.99
C PHE A 446 -0.65 -3.82 27.54
N MET A 447 0.16 -3.05 26.81
CA MET A 447 1.48 -2.62 27.30
C MET A 447 1.36 -1.63 28.45
N ASP A 448 0.41 -0.69 28.38
CA ASP A 448 0.17 0.28 29.46
C ASP A 448 -0.33 -0.42 30.74
N GLU A 449 -1.19 -1.43 30.63
CA GLU A 449 -1.63 -2.27 31.75
C GLU A 449 -0.46 -3.04 32.40
N ILE A 450 0.40 -3.67 31.59
CA ILE A 450 1.61 -4.36 32.06
C ILE A 450 2.57 -3.36 32.75
N TRP A 451 2.75 -2.15 32.21
CA TRP A 451 3.56 -1.11 32.83
C TRP A 451 2.95 -0.63 34.14
N ALA A 452 1.64 -0.43 34.20
CA ALA A 452 0.92 -0.06 35.41
C ALA A 452 1.04 -1.14 36.49
N GLU A 453 0.83 -2.41 36.16
CA GLU A 453 1.02 -3.54 37.08
C GLU A 453 2.49 -3.66 37.57
N ASN A 454 3.46 -3.47 36.69
CA ASN A 454 4.88 -3.47 37.05
C ASN A 454 5.26 -2.26 37.92
N MET A 455 4.68 -1.08 37.65
CA MET A 455 4.90 0.13 38.47
C MET A 455 4.29 -0.03 39.86
N ILE A 456 3.14 -0.68 39.99
CA ILE A 456 2.49 -0.97 41.29
C ILE A 456 3.25 -2.07 42.05
N SER A 457 3.79 -3.05 41.34
CA SER A 457 4.53 -4.17 41.97
C SER A 457 5.94 -3.81 42.44
N GLN A 458 6.60 -2.81 41.85
CA GLN A 458 7.93 -2.36 42.28
C GLN A 458 7.98 -1.74 43.68
N PRO A 459 7.07 -0.84 44.09
CA PRO A 459 7.05 -0.33 45.46
C PRO A 459 6.81 -1.44 46.51
N ILE A 460 5.96 -2.40 46.20
CA ILE A 460 5.65 -3.53 47.11
C ILE A 460 6.88 -4.46 47.24
N ARG A 461 7.61 -4.73 46.20
CA ARG A 461 8.87 -5.50 46.28
C ARG A 461 9.94 -4.74 47.07
N TYR A 462 10.04 -3.43 46.93
CA TYR A 462 10.98 -2.61 47.68
C TYR A 462 10.62 -2.56 49.17
N LEU A 463 9.33 -2.46 49.49
CA LEU A 463 8.84 -2.54 50.87
C LEU A 463 9.05 -3.92 51.50
N CYS A 464 8.83 -5.02 50.78
CA CYS A 464 9.12 -6.35 51.25
C CYS A 464 10.61 -6.58 51.50
N GLN A 465 11.53 -6.02 50.69
CA GLN A 465 12.96 -6.06 50.94
C GLN A 465 13.38 -5.21 52.13
N GLN A 466 12.77 -4.07 52.40
CA GLN A 466 13.06 -3.24 53.56
C GLN A 466 12.56 -3.90 54.85
N VAL A 467 11.45 -4.64 54.83
CA VAL A 467 10.90 -5.35 56.00
C VAL A 467 11.79 -6.55 56.37
N GLN A 468 12.51 -7.14 55.46
CA GLN A 468 13.48 -8.24 55.74
C GLN A 468 14.73 -7.76 56.48
N TYR A 469 15.04 -6.45 56.50
CA TYR A 469 16.21 -5.91 57.24
C TYR A 469 15.87 -5.44 58.67
N LEU A 470 14.63 -5.59 59.12
CA LEU A 470 14.17 -5.18 60.47
C LEU A 470 13.97 -6.34 61.47
N THR A 471 14.39 -7.56 61.15
CA THR A 471 14.42 -8.64 62.13
C THR A 471 15.78 -8.68 62.81
N LEU A 472 15.76 -8.29 64.07
CA LEU A 472 16.89 -8.36 65.01
C LEU A 472 17.46 -9.80 65.14
N PRO A 473 18.77 -9.96 65.40
CA PRO A 473 19.41 -11.28 65.49
C PRO A 473 19.03 -11.98 66.80
N VAL A 474 18.47 -13.18 66.67
CA VAL A 474 18.35 -14.15 67.78
C VAL A 474 19.63 -14.97 67.87
N PRO A 475 20.23 -15.20 69.04
CA PRO A 475 21.48 -15.93 69.20
C PRO A 475 21.31 -17.44 68.94
N PRO A 476 22.37 -18.15 68.57
CA PRO A 476 22.30 -19.52 68.06
C PRO A 476 22.08 -20.56 69.18
N ALA A 477 21.02 -21.35 69.06
CA ALA A 477 20.86 -22.58 69.83
C ALA A 477 21.42 -23.76 69.00
N THR A 478 22.41 -24.40 69.54
CA THR A 478 22.99 -25.66 69.10
C THR A 478 21.99 -26.81 69.16
N ILE A 479 21.72 -27.45 68.05
CA ILE A 479 21.15 -28.80 67.96
C ILE A 479 21.74 -29.57 66.77
N SER A 480 22.17 -30.83 67.12
CA SER A 480 22.92 -31.84 66.41
C SER A 480 22.33 -32.27 65.04
N ARG A 481 23.26 -32.71 64.22
CA ARG A 481 23.06 -33.49 63.00
C ARG A 481 22.30 -34.79 63.23
N LYS A 482 21.28 -35.05 62.41
CA LYS A 482 20.98 -36.39 61.89
C LYS A 482 20.44 -36.29 60.46
N ALA A 483 21.04 -37.14 59.63
CA ALA A 483 20.79 -37.28 58.22
C ALA A 483 19.42 -37.90 57.90
N ALA A 484 18.76 -37.45 56.88
CA ALA A 484 17.84 -38.26 56.07
C ALA A 484 17.83 -37.74 54.62
N SER A 485 18.31 -38.60 53.78
CA SER A 485 18.27 -38.53 52.34
C SER A 485 16.85 -38.75 51.82
N HIS A 486 16.33 -37.84 51.03
CA HIS A 486 15.30 -38.19 50.04
C HIS A 486 15.57 -37.45 48.75
N ARG A 487 15.94 -38.27 47.76
CA ARG A 487 15.98 -37.88 46.33
C ARG A 487 14.55 -37.72 45.82
N PHE A 488 14.23 -36.59 45.20
CA PHE A 488 13.13 -36.50 44.26
C PHE A 488 13.72 -36.26 42.89
N SER A 489 13.48 -37.19 42.00
CA SER A 489 13.80 -37.16 40.57
C SER A 489 12.65 -36.49 39.83
N LEU A 490 12.98 -35.48 39.03
CA LEU A 490 12.11 -34.96 37.98
C LEU A 490 12.36 -35.74 36.68
N PRO A 491 11.35 -36.12 35.93
CA PRO A 491 11.57 -36.78 34.64
C PRO A 491 11.87 -35.76 33.55
N GLY A 492 12.91 -36.03 32.79
CA GLY A 492 13.30 -35.30 31.61
C GLY A 492 12.42 -35.65 30.41
N TYR A 493 12.28 -34.67 29.56
CA TYR A 493 11.94 -34.88 28.14
C TYR A 493 12.90 -33.99 27.32
N LEU A 494 13.91 -34.63 26.79
CA LEU A 494 14.72 -34.16 25.69
C LEU A 494 15.21 -35.39 24.91
N SER A 495 14.68 -35.58 23.73
CA SER A 495 15.28 -36.27 22.59
C SER A 495 14.41 -35.88 21.39
N GLY A 496 14.86 -35.17 20.42
CA GLY A 496 15.77 -35.55 19.40
C GLY A 496 15.02 -35.45 18.10
N ILE A 497 15.35 -34.51 17.22
CA ILE A 497 15.23 -34.66 15.75
C ILE A 497 16.38 -33.89 15.13
N GLU A 498 17.46 -34.57 14.84
CA GLU A 498 18.34 -34.27 13.73
C GLU A 498 17.67 -34.73 12.45
N THR A 499 17.51 -33.83 11.46
CA THR A 499 17.43 -34.26 10.07
C THR A 499 18.25 -33.32 9.21
N ALA A 500 19.36 -33.89 8.76
CA ALA A 500 20.21 -33.37 7.72
C ALA A 500 19.46 -33.20 6.37
N PHE A 501 19.68 -32.07 5.71
CA PHE A 501 19.36 -31.91 4.29
C PHE A 501 20.67 -32.02 3.46
N PRO A 502 20.69 -32.83 2.42
CA PRO A 502 21.82 -32.87 1.48
C PRO A 502 21.70 -31.79 0.41
N LEU A 503 22.81 -31.07 0.22
CA LEU A 503 23.10 -30.28 -0.96
C LEU A 503 23.09 -31.18 -2.22
N LYS A 504 22.30 -30.81 -3.21
CA LYS A 504 22.49 -31.27 -4.60
C LYS A 504 22.97 -30.11 -5.46
N THR A 505 24.25 -30.16 -5.79
CA THR A 505 24.86 -29.56 -6.98
C THR A 505 24.40 -30.35 -8.21
N ASN A 506 23.96 -29.66 -9.27
CA ASN A 506 24.13 -30.14 -10.64
C ASN A 506 24.06 -28.98 -11.62
N THR A 507 25.13 -28.89 -12.32
CA THR A 507 25.47 -28.49 -13.73
C THR A 507 24.49 -27.61 -14.48
#